data_96f30f11ec320608be6a068fab0230d5
#
_entry.id   96f30f11ec320608be6a068fab0230d5
#
_cell.length_a   1.000
_cell.length_b   1.000
_cell.length_c   1.000
_cell.angle_alpha   90.00
_cell.angle_beta   90.00
_cell.angle_gamma   90.00
#
_symmetry.space_group_name_H-M   'P 1'
#
loop_
_entity.id
_entity.type
_entity.pdbx_description
1 polymer ?
#
loop_
_entity_poly.entity_id
_entity_poly.type
_entity_poly.pdbx_seq_one_letter_code
_entity_poly.pdbx_strand_id
1 'polypeptide(L)'
;VLRRRQRQMCIRDRYNPSISKEIDWEVELAVVISDECFNVSREDAYDVVFGYTIINDISARDIQRNHKQFFLGKSLPGSCPIGPCIVTKDEVEDPHSLNIECCVNGIVKQKSNTKFQIFDIPKQIETITKSVKLFPGDVIATGTPSGVGFARNPPEFLKNGDVVSCKIEK
;
A
#
# COMPACT_ATOMS: atom_id res chain seq x y z
N VAL A 1 -26.61 -3.26 14.56
CA VAL A 1 -25.19 -3.66 14.52
C VAL A 1 -24.81 -3.83 13.08
N LEU A 2 -24.19 -2.81 12.50
CA LEU A 2 -23.62 -2.92 11.15
C LEU A 2 -22.39 -3.84 11.25
N ARG A 3 -22.52 -5.06 10.71
CA ARG A 3 -21.35 -5.93 10.52
C ARG A 3 -20.40 -5.21 9.59
N ARG A 4 -19.21 -4.84 10.09
CA ARG A 4 -18.13 -4.28 9.30
C ARG A 4 -17.79 -5.28 8.20
N ARG A 5 -18.09 -4.91 6.94
CA ARG A 5 -17.73 -5.75 5.80
C ARG A 5 -16.21 -5.77 5.68
N GLN A 6 -15.64 -6.94 5.53
CA GLN A 6 -14.25 -7.11 5.15
C GLN A 6 -13.97 -6.28 3.89
N ARG A 7 -12.91 -5.47 3.96
CA ARG A 7 -12.50 -4.65 2.83
C ARG A 7 -11.56 -5.47 1.98
N GLN A 8 -12.02 -5.83 0.81
CA GLN A 8 -11.28 -6.62 -0.15
C GLN A 8 -11.22 -5.86 -1.47
N MET A 9 -10.01 -5.70 -1.99
CA MET A 9 -9.76 -5.18 -3.32
C MET A 9 -9.31 -6.31 -4.22
N CYS A 10 -10.04 -6.53 -5.32
CA CYS A 10 -9.71 -7.50 -6.35
C CYS A 10 -9.24 -6.75 -7.60
N ILE A 11 -8.08 -7.16 -8.13
CA ILE A 11 -7.53 -6.62 -9.38
C ILE A 11 -7.83 -7.63 -10.48
N ARG A 12 -8.62 -7.20 -11.48
CA ARG A 12 -8.76 -7.87 -12.77
C ARG A 12 -8.31 -6.91 -13.86
N ASP A 13 -7.57 -7.41 -14.84
CA ASP A 13 -7.31 -6.78 -16.14
C ASP A 13 -6.50 -5.46 -16.13
N ARG A 14 -5.56 -5.29 -15.18
CA ARG A 14 -4.76 -4.04 -15.09
C ARG A 14 -3.32 -4.18 -15.55
N TYR A 15 -2.88 -5.39 -15.85
CA TYR A 15 -1.49 -5.66 -16.17
C TYR A 15 -1.26 -5.83 -17.67
N ASN A 16 -0.25 -5.14 -18.21
CA ASN A 16 0.25 -5.36 -19.57
C ASN A 16 1.55 -6.18 -19.55
N PRO A 17 1.51 -7.48 -19.88
CA PRO A 17 2.66 -8.37 -19.81
C PRO A 17 3.78 -8.04 -20.81
N SER A 18 3.53 -7.13 -21.77
CA SER A 18 4.55 -6.69 -22.72
C SER A 18 5.59 -5.73 -22.10
N ILE A 19 5.27 -5.10 -20.98
CA ILE A 19 6.13 -4.08 -20.34
C ILE A 19 7.11 -4.72 -19.37
N SER A 20 6.66 -5.71 -18.58
CA SER A 20 7.48 -6.39 -17.57
C SER A 20 7.07 -7.85 -17.42
N LYS A 21 8.05 -8.71 -17.13
CA LYS A 21 7.83 -10.13 -16.83
C LYS A 21 7.89 -10.43 -15.34
N GLU A 22 8.20 -9.43 -14.51
CA GLU A 22 8.39 -9.59 -13.08
C GLU A 22 7.47 -8.66 -12.30
N ILE A 23 6.17 -8.79 -12.52
CA ILE A 23 5.15 -8.03 -11.82
C ILE A 23 4.86 -8.68 -10.47
N ASP A 24 5.01 -7.92 -9.42
CA ASP A 24 4.90 -8.36 -8.03
C ASP A 24 3.82 -7.60 -7.27
N TRP A 25 3.31 -8.20 -6.21
CA TRP A 25 2.29 -7.65 -5.31
C TRP A 25 2.92 -7.05 -4.06
N GLU A 26 2.31 -5.98 -3.56
CA GLU A 26 2.68 -5.32 -2.30
C GLU A 26 1.44 -4.74 -1.62
N VAL A 27 0.83 -5.49 -0.70
CA VAL A 27 -0.27 -4.94 0.10
C VAL A 27 0.28 -3.96 1.13
N GLU A 28 -0.34 -2.78 1.21
CA GLU A 28 0.05 -1.73 2.14
C GLU A 28 -1.16 -1.04 2.75
N LEU A 29 -1.04 -0.60 3.99
CA LEU A 29 -1.88 0.45 4.52
C LEU A 29 -1.52 1.76 3.81
N ALA A 30 -2.53 2.52 3.40
CA ALA A 30 -2.32 3.83 2.81
C ALA A 30 -2.96 4.91 3.67
N VAL A 31 -2.25 6.01 3.87
CA VAL A 31 -2.70 7.20 4.60
C VAL A 31 -3.15 8.24 3.59
N VAL A 32 -4.34 8.79 3.77
CA VAL A 32 -4.89 9.87 2.95
C VAL A 32 -4.77 11.18 3.73
N ILE A 33 -4.22 12.21 3.10
CA ILE A 33 -3.99 13.54 3.70
C ILE A 33 -5.28 14.37 3.64
N SER A 34 -5.60 15.09 4.71
CA SER A 34 -6.77 15.96 4.83
C SER A 34 -6.53 17.38 4.39
N ASP A 35 -5.33 17.93 4.67
CA ASP A 35 -5.04 19.36 4.56
C ASP A 35 -3.69 19.62 3.89
N GLU A 36 -3.54 20.81 3.28
CA GLU A 36 -2.23 21.23 2.81
C GLU A 36 -1.28 21.35 4.00
N CYS A 37 -0.13 20.65 3.93
CA CYS A 37 0.82 20.63 5.02
C CYS A 37 2.28 20.56 4.54
N PHE A 38 3.16 21.13 5.35
CA PHE A 38 4.60 21.17 5.14
C PHE A 38 5.30 21.32 6.49
N ASN A 39 6.41 20.60 6.68
CA ASN A 39 7.20 20.60 7.93
C ASN A 39 6.37 20.25 9.17
N VAL A 40 5.56 19.19 9.05
CA VAL A 40 4.71 18.69 10.14
C VAL A 40 5.55 17.97 11.17
N SER A 41 5.33 18.27 12.45
CA SER A 41 6.01 17.57 13.54
C SER A 41 5.43 16.14 13.70
N ARG A 42 6.16 15.29 14.42
CA ARG A 42 5.69 13.92 14.71
C ARG A 42 4.42 13.94 15.57
N GLU A 43 4.35 14.89 16.49
CA GLU A 43 3.22 15.07 17.41
C GLU A 43 1.94 15.48 16.68
N ASP A 44 2.07 16.33 15.65
CA ASP A 44 0.95 16.88 14.88
C ASP A 44 0.58 16.01 13.66
N ALA A 45 1.29 14.90 13.44
CA ALA A 45 1.16 14.13 12.20
C ALA A 45 -0.27 13.60 11.95
N TYR A 46 -0.98 13.21 12.99
CA TYR A 46 -2.35 12.72 12.82
C TYR A 46 -3.37 13.84 12.55
N ASP A 47 -3.05 15.10 12.82
CA ASP A 47 -3.96 16.22 12.54
C ASP A 47 -4.18 16.38 11.04
N VAL A 48 -3.17 16.07 10.23
CA VAL A 48 -3.22 16.15 8.76
C VAL A 48 -3.69 14.85 8.08
N VAL A 49 -4.12 13.85 8.84
CA VAL A 49 -4.66 12.59 8.29
C VAL A 49 -6.17 12.68 8.14
N PHE A 50 -6.68 12.45 6.93
CA PHE A 50 -8.10 12.27 6.67
C PHE A 50 -8.58 10.87 7.06
N GLY A 51 -7.82 9.86 6.69
CA GLY A 51 -8.19 8.46 6.93
C GLY A 51 -7.24 7.49 6.25
N TYR A 52 -7.71 6.25 6.15
CA TYR A 52 -6.91 5.12 5.70
C TYR A 52 -7.61 4.34 4.59
N THR A 53 -6.82 3.73 3.72
CA THR A 53 -7.32 2.83 2.68
C THR A 53 -6.32 1.70 2.43
N ILE A 54 -6.65 0.82 1.50
CA ILE A 54 -5.74 -0.25 1.06
C ILE A 54 -5.15 0.14 -0.29
N ILE A 55 -3.86 -0.08 -0.44
CA ILE A 55 -3.16 0.01 -1.72
C ILE A 55 -2.47 -1.33 -2.01
N ASN A 56 -2.41 -1.69 -3.28
CA ASN A 56 -1.48 -2.71 -3.75
C ASN A 56 -0.46 -2.00 -4.65
N ASP A 57 0.74 -1.75 -4.09
CA ASP A 57 1.82 -1.07 -4.78
C ASP A 57 2.53 -2.03 -5.75
N ILE A 58 1.82 -2.34 -6.84
CA ILE A 58 2.30 -3.29 -7.85
C ILE A 58 3.63 -2.83 -8.44
N SER A 59 4.61 -3.72 -8.39
CA SER A 59 5.99 -3.44 -8.74
C SER A 59 6.48 -4.28 -9.91
N ALA A 60 7.02 -3.61 -10.94
CA ALA A 60 7.77 -4.25 -12.00
C ALA A 60 9.23 -4.39 -11.56
N ARG A 61 9.61 -5.56 -11.04
CA ARG A 61 10.91 -5.77 -10.39
C ARG A 61 12.10 -5.66 -11.33
N ASP A 62 11.95 -6.12 -12.56
CA ASP A 62 12.97 -5.97 -13.61
C ASP A 62 13.24 -4.49 -13.95
N ILE A 63 12.18 -3.69 -14.09
CA ILE A 63 12.31 -2.24 -14.31
C ILE A 63 12.90 -1.56 -13.09
N GLN A 64 12.43 -1.92 -11.88
CA GLN A 64 12.92 -1.38 -10.62
C GLN A 64 14.44 -1.62 -10.45
N ARG A 65 14.94 -2.82 -10.79
CA ARG A 65 16.38 -3.14 -10.69
C ARG A 65 17.22 -2.43 -11.76
N ASN A 66 16.69 -2.27 -12.96
CA ASN A 66 17.42 -1.61 -14.05
C ASN A 66 17.60 -0.09 -13.84
N HIS A 67 16.71 0.50 -13.04
CA HIS A 67 16.74 1.91 -12.70
C HIS A 67 17.00 2.05 -11.20
N LYS A 68 18.07 2.63 -10.77
CA LYS A 68 18.39 2.84 -9.35
C LYS A 68 17.28 3.56 -8.57
N GLN A 69 16.41 4.30 -9.26
CA GLN A 69 15.21 4.92 -8.71
C GLN A 69 14.00 4.01 -8.94
N PHE A 70 13.15 3.84 -7.93
CA PHE A 70 12.01 2.92 -7.97
C PHE A 70 10.84 3.42 -8.82
N PHE A 71 10.82 4.71 -9.13
CA PHE A 71 9.70 5.39 -9.77
C PHE A 71 9.15 4.65 -11.00
N LEU A 72 9.99 4.32 -11.98
CA LEU A 72 9.53 3.67 -13.20
C LEU A 72 8.93 2.28 -12.96
N GLY A 73 9.47 1.52 -11.99
CA GLY A 73 8.95 0.20 -11.62
C GLY A 73 7.63 0.24 -10.86
N LYS A 74 7.24 1.40 -10.32
CA LYS A 74 6.04 1.62 -9.51
C LYS A 74 4.95 2.42 -10.24
N SER A 75 5.27 3.05 -11.37
CA SER A 75 4.40 4.02 -12.05
C SER A 75 3.83 3.52 -13.37
N LEU A 76 3.69 2.21 -13.52
CA LEU A 76 3.05 1.64 -14.71
C LEU A 76 1.54 1.95 -14.71
N PRO A 77 0.91 2.12 -15.87
CA PRO A 77 -0.53 2.30 -15.94
C PRO A 77 -1.28 1.17 -15.23
N GLY A 78 -2.12 1.52 -14.24
CA GLY A 78 -2.88 0.56 -13.45
C GLY A 78 -2.11 -0.17 -12.35
N SER A 79 -0.84 0.20 -12.08
CA SER A 79 0.00 -0.46 -11.05
C SER A 79 -0.29 -0.02 -9.62
N CYS A 80 -1.21 0.91 -9.40
CA CYS A 80 -1.55 1.41 -8.08
C CYS A 80 -3.05 1.28 -7.79
N PRO A 81 -3.61 0.06 -7.68
CA PRO A 81 -4.99 -0.12 -7.24
C PRO A 81 -5.15 0.35 -5.80
N ILE A 82 -6.13 1.21 -5.55
CA ILE A 82 -6.42 1.83 -4.26
C ILE A 82 -7.91 1.70 -3.93
N GLY A 83 -8.25 1.48 -2.68
CA GLY A 83 -9.63 1.35 -2.23
C GLY A 83 -9.87 0.09 -1.40
N PRO A 84 -11.14 -0.39 -1.30
CA PRO A 84 -12.33 0.05 -2.05
C PRO A 84 -13.00 1.32 -1.50
N CYS A 85 -12.61 1.76 -0.32
CA CYS A 85 -13.12 2.98 0.32
C CYS A 85 -12.04 3.57 1.23
N ILE A 86 -12.17 4.82 1.57
CA ILE A 86 -11.42 5.46 2.64
C ILE A 86 -12.20 5.29 3.93
N VAL A 87 -11.53 4.93 5.01
CA VAL A 87 -12.05 4.92 6.38
C VAL A 87 -11.48 6.13 7.07
N THR A 88 -12.34 6.97 7.59
CA THR A 88 -11.91 8.17 8.31
C THR A 88 -11.11 7.81 9.56
N LYS A 89 -10.23 8.70 9.98
CA LYS A 89 -9.30 8.41 11.09
C LYS A 89 -10.01 8.12 12.42
N ASP A 90 -11.18 8.69 12.63
CA ASP A 90 -12.02 8.48 13.82
C ASP A 90 -12.64 7.07 13.91
N GLU A 91 -12.77 6.38 12.77
CA GLU A 91 -13.23 4.99 12.75
C GLU A 91 -12.12 3.96 12.98
N VAL A 92 -10.85 4.37 12.94
CA VAL A 92 -9.68 3.51 13.14
C VAL A 92 -9.03 3.88 14.47
N GLU A 93 -9.29 3.07 15.49
CA GLU A 93 -8.80 3.31 16.86
C GLU A 93 -7.26 3.39 16.93
N ASP A 94 -6.59 2.41 16.30
CA ASP A 94 -5.13 2.37 16.20
C ASP A 94 -4.68 1.86 14.82
N PRO A 95 -4.14 2.72 13.95
CA PRO A 95 -3.65 2.30 12.63
C PRO A 95 -2.41 1.39 12.69
N HIS A 96 -1.75 1.30 13.85
CA HIS A 96 -0.62 0.40 14.09
C HIS A 96 -1.02 -0.94 14.71
N SER A 97 -2.32 -1.28 14.72
CA SER A 97 -2.82 -2.55 15.26
C SER A 97 -3.72 -3.31 14.27
N LEU A 98 -3.53 -3.12 12.98
CA LEU A 98 -4.38 -3.70 11.94
C LEU A 98 -3.74 -4.94 11.33
N ASN A 99 -4.53 -6.01 11.15
CA ASN A 99 -4.09 -7.17 10.39
C ASN A 99 -4.10 -6.86 8.90
N ILE A 100 -3.02 -7.22 8.20
CA ILE A 100 -2.81 -6.98 6.78
C ILE A 100 -2.51 -8.30 6.06
N GLU A 101 -3.20 -8.56 4.94
CA GLU A 101 -3.09 -9.81 4.21
C GLU A 101 -3.21 -9.57 2.70
N CYS A 102 -2.37 -10.28 1.92
CA CYS A 102 -2.49 -10.38 0.47
C CYS A 102 -2.60 -11.84 0.05
N CYS A 103 -3.57 -12.12 -0.81
CA CYS A 103 -3.72 -13.42 -1.46
C CYS A 103 -3.58 -13.29 -2.97
N VAL A 104 -2.96 -14.29 -3.60
CA VAL A 104 -2.94 -14.47 -5.05
C VAL A 104 -3.65 -15.78 -5.37
N ASN A 105 -4.69 -15.73 -6.18
CA ASN A 105 -5.54 -16.89 -6.52
C ASN A 105 -6.06 -17.64 -5.29
N GLY A 106 -6.42 -16.89 -4.24
CA GLY A 106 -6.91 -17.45 -2.98
C GLY A 106 -5.83 -18.01 -2.05
N ILE A 107 -4.57 -18.01 -2.46
CA ILE A 107 -3.44 -18.45 -1.63
C ILE A 107 -2.83 -17.24 -0.92
N VAL A 108 -2.73 -17.30 0.41
CA VAL A 108 -2.10 -16.25 1.22
C VAL A 108 -0.62 -16.13 0.86
N LYS A 109 -0.22 -14.93 0.43
CA LYS A 109 1.16 -14.60 0.06
C LYS A 109 1.83 -13.69 1.08
N GLN A 110 1.11 -12.71 1.60
CA GLN A 110 1.57 -11.84 2.68
C GLN A 110 0.56 -11.90 3.83
N LYS A 111 1.04 -11.98 5.06
CA LYS A 111 0.22 -11.90 6.27
C LYS A 111 1.04 -11.30 7.39
N SER A 112 0.55 -10.20 7.95
CA SER A 112 1.26 -9.44 8.97
C SER A 112 0.30 -8.58 9.80
N ASN A 113 0.86 -7.67 10.58
CA ASN A 113 0.13 -6.62 11.29
C ASN A 113 0.91 -5.31 11.18
N THR A 114 0.21 -4.19 11.09
CA THR A 114 0.82 -2.85 10.92
C THR A 114 1.73 -2.44 12.09
N LYS A 115 1.61 -3.08 13.25
CA LYS A 115 2.54 -2.88 14.38
C LYS A 115 3.99 -3.21 14.09
N PHE A 116 4.25 -3.97 13.02
CA PHE A 116 5.61 -4.34 12.60
C PHE A 116 6.21 -3.36 11.56
N GLN A 117 5.55 -2.24 11.29
CA GLN A 117 6.15 -1.17 10.46
C GLN A 117 7.47 -0.70 11.11
N ILE A 118 8.51 -0.58 10.28
CA ILE A 118 9.84 -0.09 10.74
C ILE A 118 9.73 1.40 11.11
N PHE A 119 9.04 2.18 10.28
CA PHE A 119 8.71 3.57 10.54
C PHE A 119 7.20 3.69 10.68
N ASP A 120 6.74 4.21 11.81
CA ASP A 120 5.33 4.48 12.04
C ASP A 120 4.82 5.65 11.18
N ILE A 121 3.51 5.78 11.07
CA ILE A 121 2.86 6.82 10.26
C ILE A 121 3.33 8.23 10.65
N PRO A 122 3.40 8.63 11.93
CA PRO A 122 3.92 9.93 12.33
C PRO A 122 5.35 10.19 11.82
N LYS A 123 6.23 9.18 11.89
CA LYS A 123 7.59 9.32 11.40
C LYS A 123 7.68 9.48 9.89
N GLN A 124 6.80 8.78 9.16
CA GLN A 124 6.74 8.90 7.70
C GLN A 124 6.26 10.31 7.30
N ILE A 125 5.18 10.82 7.90
CA ILE A 125 4.64 12.16 7.63
C ILE A 125 5.70 13.23 7.97
N GLU A 126 6.30 13.18 9.15
CA GLU A 126 7.39 14.08 9.55
C GLU A 126 8.51 14.09 8.50
N THR A 127 8.93 12.91 8.06
CA THR A 127 10.07 12.79 7.14
C THR A 127 9.75 13.34 5.75
N ILE A 128 8.57 12.99 5.21
CA ILE A 128 8.13 13.42 3.88
C ILE A 128 7.94 14.93 3.86
N THR A 129 7.24 15.48 4.85
CA THR A 129 6.86 16.90 4.88
C THR A 129 8.03 17.84 5.12
N LYS A 130 9.20 17.36 5.54
CA LYS A 130 10.44 18.17 5.57
C LYS A 130 10.89 18.63 4.19
N SER A 131 10.54 17.91 3.13
CA SER A 131 11.02 18.18 1.78
C SER A 131 9.90 18.30 0.75
N VAL A 132 8.74 17.72 1.03
CA VAL A 132 7.59 17.65 0.12
C VAL A 132 6.38 18.30 0.79
N LYS A 133 5.77 19.25 0.10
CA LYS A 133 4.47 19.79 0.50
C LYS A 133 3.39 18.76 0.09
N LEU A 134 2.53 18.40 1.01
CA LEU A 134 1.38 17.52 0.76
C LEU A 134 0.10 18.34 0.65
N PHE A 135 -0.85 17.82 -0.10
CA PHE A 135 -2.15 18.43 -0.35
C PHE A 135 -3.30 17.48 0.02
N PRO A 136 -4.52 18.00 0.24
CA PRO A 136 -5.69 17.17 0.47
C PRO A 136 -5.87 16.13 -0.64
N GLY A 137 -6.00 14.87 -0.25
CA GLY A 137 -6.14 13.74 -1.17
C GLY A 137 -4.81 13.09 -1.58
N ASP A 138 -3.66 13.63 -1.20
CA ASP A 138 -2.39 12.92 -1.35
C ASP A 138 -2.41 11.64 -0.53
N VAL A 139 -1.74 10.61 -1.05
CA VAL A 139 -1.73 9.26 -0.46
C VAL A 139 -0.30 8.83 -0.16
N ILE A 140 -0.06 8.43 1.08
CA ILE A 140 1.21 7.84 1.50
C ILE A 140 1.03 6.32 1.58
N ALA A 141 1.75 5.58 0.74
CA ALA A 141 1.92 4.13 0.85
C ALA A 141 2.93 3.85 1.97
N THR A 142 2.52 3.09 3.00
CA THR A 142 3.29 3.02 4.25
C THR A 142 4.30 1.89 4.31
N GLY A 143 4.43 1.13 3.24
CA GLY A 143 5.35 0.01 3.13
C GLY A 143 4.68 -1.36 3.30
N THR A 144 5.19 -2.32 2.53
CA THR A 144 4.63 -3.67 2.44
C THR A 144 5.32 -4.64 3.40
N PRO A 145 4.60 -5.59 4.00
CA PRO A 145 5.21 -6.65 4.81
C PRO A 145 5.95 -7.68 3.96
N SER A 146 6.66 -8.59 4.60
CA SER A 146 7.29 -9.74 3.98
C SER A 146 6.30 -10.61 3.19
N GLY A 147 6.81 -11.38 2.20
CA GLY A 147 6.02 -12.31 1.40
C GLY A 147 5.75 -11.83 -0.02
N VAL A 148 6.44 -10.77 -0.46
CA VAL A 148 6.46 -10.34 -1.86
C VAL A 148 7.04 -11.42 -2.76
N GLY A 149 6.63 -11.44 -4.01
CA GLY A 149 6.93 -12.53 -4.94
C GLY A 149 8.41 -12.66 -5.27
N PHE A 150 9.12 -11.55 -5.51
CA PHE A 150 10.54 -11.60 -5.90
C PHE A 150 11.44 -12.17 -4.80
N ALA A 151 11.03 -12.08 -3.53
CA ALA A 151 11.78 -12.59 -2.38
C ALA A 151 11.48 -14.06 -2.05
N ARG A 152 10.61 -14.72 -2.79
CA ARG A 152 10.27 -16.14 -2.61
C ARG A 152 11.34 -17.04 -3.25
N ASN A 153 11.39 -18.29 -2.84
CA ASN A 153 12.29 -19.28 -3.40
C ASN A 153 11.50 -20.51 -3.87
N PRO A 154 11.31 -20.71 -5.21
CA PRO A 154 11.75 -19.82 -6.28
C PRO A 154 10.93 -18.52 -6.30
N PRO A 155 11.39 -17.42 -6.97
CA PRO A 155 10.63 -16.20 -7.15
C PRO A 155 9.32 -16.44 -7.88
N GLU A 156 8.27 -15.74 -7.46
CA GLU A 156 6.93 -15.80 -8.04
C GLU A 156 6.51 -14.43 -8.55
N PHE A 157 5.89 -14.38 -9.74
CA PHE A 157 5.40 -13.14 -10.34
C PHE A 157 3.98 -13.34 -10.87
N LEU A 158 3.21 -12.25 -10.89
CA LEU A 158 1.85 -12.24 -11.41
C LEU A 158 1.83 -12.52 -12.91
N LYS A 159 0.84 -13.30 -13.31
CA LYS A 159 0.57 -13.65 -14.71
C LYS A 159 -0.80 -13.14 -15.12
N ASN A 160 -1.02 -13.06 -16.43
CA ASN A 160 -2.34 -12.71 -16.93
C ASN A 160 -3.40 -13.70 -16.44
N GLY A 161 -4.49 -13.17 -15.88
CA GLY A 161 -5.58 -13.96 -15.29
C GLY A 161 -5.44 -14.19 -13.78
N ASP A 162 -4.30 -13.86 -13.16
CA ASP A 162 -4.17 -13.95 -11.71
C ASP A 162 -5.09 -12.93 -11.01
N VAL A 163 -5.66 -13.36 -9.89
CA VAL A 163 -6.52 -12.54 -9.04
C VAL A 163 -5.78 -12.24 -7.74
N VAL A 164 -5.53 -10.95 -7.49
CA VAL A 164 -4.93 -10.48 -6.23
C VAL A 164 -6.01 -9.89 -5.35
N SER A 165 -6.07 -10.31 -4.09
CA SER A 165 -6.92 -9.69 -3.08
C SER A 165 -6.11 -9.20 -1.89
N CYS A 166 -6.31 -7.92 -1.55
CA CYS A 166 -5.69 -7.27 -0.40
C CYS A 166 -6.75 -6.99 0.67
N LYS A 167 -6.38 -7.22 1.92
CA LYS A 167 -7.29 -7.09 3.05
C LYS A 167 -6.57 -6.45 4.21
N ILE A 168 -7.23 -5.47 4.85
CA ILE A 168 -6.80 -4.88 6.12
C ILE A 168 -8.00 -4.86 7.04
N GLU A 169 -7.83 -5.38 8.24
CA GLU A 169 -8.89 -5.43 9.25
C GLU A 169 -8.33 -5.28 10.66
N LYS A 170 -9.20 -4.87 11.56
CA LYS A 170 -8.93 -4.78 13.00
C LYS A 170 -8.71 -6.15 13.63
#